data_4dcaa2104717ada30bff1e4fd583a9f9
#
_entry.id   4dcaa2104717ada30bff1e4fd583a9f9
#
_cell.length_a   1.000
_cell.length_b   1.000
_cell.length_c   1.000
_cell.angle_alpha   90.00
_cell.angle_beta   90.00
_cell.angle_gamma   90.00
#
_symmetry.space_group_name_H-M   'P 1'
#
loop_
_entity.id
_entity.type
_entity.pdbx_description
1 polymer ?
#
loop_
_entity_poly.entity_id
_entity_poly.type
_entity_poly.pdbx_seq_one_letter_code
_entity_poly.pdbx_strand_id
1 'polypeptide(L)'
;MKKNILILVIAIFHQYLFSQDTLQEKYNLMPWPQQINENNTPFKIDETVTISIAGKDFKKRVANASVQFLRRLANRTGVFIDAGFPIKQEKASIKISFDTVSNLTIESDETYSLEVKENSVLIKAKTDVGALRGLETLLQLVNFNQNGYYFEGVAIKDSPRFVWRGLMIDAARHFQPMSVLKRNLNAMASVKLNVFHWHLTDDQGFRVESKVYPKLQEKASDGLFYTQEQVKEIVKYASNLGIRVIPEFDVPGHSTAILTAYPELGSKEGANYAIERFSGIFDPTLNPSIEATYTFLENLFTEITPLFPDEYFHIGGDENEGKH
;
A
#
# COMPACT_ATOMS: atom_id res chain seq x y z
N MET A 1 30.73 29.59 -33.35
CA MET A 1 29.38 29.60 -32.77
C MET A 1 28.91 28.22 -32.26
N LYS A 2 28.97 27.11 -33.04
CA LYS A 2 28.46 25.78 -32.59
C LYS A 2 29.17 25.20 -31.37
N LYS A 3 30.49 25.39 -31.18
CA LYS A 3 31.24 24.90 -30.00
C LYS A 3 30.84 25.60 -28.68
N ASN A 4 30.57 26.91 -28.75
CA ASN A 4 30.21 27.68 -27.55
C ASN A 4 28.79 27.39 -27.08
N ILE A 5 27.88 27.04 -28.00
CA ILE A 5 26.50 26.62 -27.68
C ILE A 5 26.53 25.25 -26.95
N LEU A 6 27.37 24.31 -27.43
CA LEU A 6 27.49 22.98 -26.80
C LEU A 6 28.05 23.06 -25.36
N ILE A 7 29.05 23.92 -25.13
CA ILE A 7 29.63 24.14 -23.77
C ILE A 7 28.59 24.78 -22.85
N LEU A 8 27.78 25.71 -23.33
CA LEU A 8 26.73 26.35 -22.56
C LEU A 8 25.64 25.34 -22.19
N VAL A 9 25.21 24.47 -23.10
CA VAL A 9 24.22 23.40 -22.85
C VAL A 9 24.74 22.40 -21.84
N ILE A 10 26.01 21.97 -21.96
CA ILE A 10 26.64 21.03 -20.98
C ILE A 10 26.76 21.69 -19.59
N ALA A 11 27.12 22.98 -19.53
CA ALA A 11 27.22 23.71 -18.26
C ALA A 11 25.84 23.86 -17.58
N ILE A 12 24.79 24.16 -18.34
CA ILE A 12 23.42 24.24 -17.83
C ILE A 12 22.94 22.86 -17.34
N PHE A 13 23.25 21.79 -18.07
CA PHE A 13 22.89 20.42 -17.68
C PHE A 13 23.64 19.98 -16.43
N HIS A 14 24.93 20.35 -16.31
CA HIS A 14 25.74 20.07 -15.11
C HIS A 14 25.23 20.82 -13.88
N GLN A 15 24.89 22.11 -14.01
CA GLN A 15 24.31 22.88 -12.90
C GLN A 15 22.95 22.32 -12.46
N TYR A 16 22.14 21.82 -13.42
CA TYR A 16 20.85 21.22 -13.12
C TYR A 16 20.99 19.90 -12.35
N LEU A 17 21.95 19.05 -12.70
CA LEU A 17 22.27 17.80 -11.98
C LEU A 17 22.78 18.07 -10.56
N PHE A 18 23.72 18.99 -10.40
CA PHE A 18 24.25 19.36 -9.06
C PHE A 18 23.17 20.00 -8.18
N SER A 19 22.23 20.75 -8.75
CA SER A 19 21.12 21.36 -8.00
C SER A 19 20.12 20.30 -7.50
N GLN A 20 19.91 19.22 -8.26
CA GLN A 20 19.02 18.13 -7.82
C GLN A 20 19.63 17.31 -6.67
N ASP A 21 20.92 17.00 -6.73
CA ASP A 21 21.60 16.23 -5.68
C ASP A 21 21.56 16.97 -4.32
N THR A 22 21.76 18.28 -4.31
CA THR A 22 21.69 19.11 -3.11
C THR A 22 20.26 19.21 -2.52
N LEU A 23 19.22 19.23 -3.36
CA LEU A 23 17.83 19.23 -2.89
C LEU A 23 17.43 17.87 -2.32
N GLN A 24 17.89 16.76 -2.92
CA GLN A 24 17.63 15.41 -2.39
C GLN A 24 18.22 15.21 -1.00
N GLU A 25 19.45 15.65 -0.78
CA GLU A 25 20.10 15.60 0.52
C GLU A 25 19.37 16.46 1.57
N LYS A 26 18.87 17.63 1.15
CA LYS A 26 18.16 18.57 2.03
C LYS A 26 16.81 18.04 2.49
N TYR A 27 16.00 17.48 1.58
CA TYR A 27 14.60 17.15 1.88
C TYR A 27 14.34 15.70 2.24
N ASN A 28 15.21 14.75 1.83
CA ASN A 28 15.08 13.33 2.12
C ASN A 28 13.66 12.75 1.84
N LEU A 29 13.03 13.21 0.75
CA LEU A 29 11.69 12.77 0.37
C LEU A 29 11.72 11.35 -0.22
N MET A 30 10.79 10.50 0.17
CA MET A 30 10.69 9.14 -0.35
C MET A 30 9.24 8.79 -0.74
N PRO A 31 8.99 8.45 -2.03
CA PRO A 31 9.90 8.61 -3.18
C PRO A 31 10.16 10.08 -3.50
N TRP A 32 11.25 10.34 -4.22
CA TRP A 32 11.57 11.69 -4.69
C TRP A 32 10.52 12.16 -5.71
N PRO A 33 9.97 13.39 -5.57
CA PRO A 33 8.94 13.90 -6.48
C PRO A 33 9.53 14.25 -7.87
N GLN A 34 8.68 14.25 -8.90
CA GLN A 34 9.11 14.58 -10.25
C GLN A 34 9.60 16.03 -10.39
N GLN A 35 8.98 16.95 -9.68
CA GLN A 35 9.37 18.36 -9.67
C GLN A 35 9.27 18.92 -8.26
N ILE A 36 10.31 19.61 -7.82
CA ILE A 36 10.37 20.36 -6.57
C ILE A 36 11.07 21.69 -6.80
N ASN A 37 10.47 22.78 -6.33
CA ASN A 37 11.02 24.12 -6.36
C ASN A 37 10.93 24.72 -4.94
N GLU A 38 12.03 25.26 -4.45
CA GLU A 38 12.03 26.00 -3.18
C GLU A 38 11.44 27.39 -3.38
N ASN A 39 10.73 27.89 -2.36
CA ASN A 39 10.22 29.26 -2.36
C ASN A 39 10.65 30.07 -1.11
N ASN A 40 11.40 29.45 -0.20
CA ASN A 40 11.93 30.04 1.02
C ASN A 40 10.88 30.69 1.95
N THR A 41 9.62 30.21 1.87
CA THR A 41 8.52 30.69 2.70
C THR A 41 7.97 29.53 3.54
N PRO A 42 8.67 29.11 4.62
CA PRO A 42 8.24 27.97 5.42
C PRO A 42 6.93 28.28 6.15
N PHE A 43 6.11 27.24 6.30
CA PHE A 43 4.86 27.31 7.06
C PHE A 43 5.10 26.88 8.51
N LYS A 44 4.86 27.75 9.48
CA LYS A 44 5.00 27.44 10.91
C LYS A 44 3.95 26.41 11.36
N ILE A 45 4.39 25.40 12.11
CA ILE A 45 3.52 24.39 12.71
C ILE A 45 3.30 24.77 14.18
N ASP A 46 2.05 25.11 14.52
CA ASP A 46 1.61 25.38 15.87
C ASP A 46 0.19 24.85 16.09
N GLU A 47 -0.41 25.13 17.24
CA GLU A 47 -1.75 24.68 17.63
C GLU A 47 -2.87 25.19 16.71
N THR A 48 -2.61 26.19 15.89
CA THR A 48 -3.61 26.80 14.99
C THR A 48 -3.74 26.07 13.65
N VAL A 49 -2.95 25.01 13.41
CA VAL A 49 -3.02 24.22 12.19
C VAL A 49 -4.39 23.58 12.04
N THR A 50 -5.02 23.86 10.91
CA THR A 50 -6.36 23.37 10.56
C THR A 50 -6.41 22.86 9.13
N ILE A 51 -7.26 21.90 8.86
CA ILE A 51 -7.44 21.31 7.51
C ILE A 51 -8.86 21.57 7.02
N SER A 52 -9.01 21.88 5.74
CA SER A 52 -10.28 21.82 5.02
C SER A 52 -10.18 20.94 3.79
N ILE A 53 -11.30 20.33 3.42
CA ILE A 53 -11.40 19.43 2.29
C ILE A 53 -12.47 19.97 1.33
N ALA A 54 -12.08 20.22 0.08
CA ALA A 54 -12.96 20.55 -1.02
C ALA A 54 -12.99 19.37 -2.00
N GLY A 55 -14.14 18.71 -2.10
CA GLY A 55 -14.35 17.55 -2.93
C GLY A 55 -15.46 16.67 -2.36
N LYS A 56 -16.01 15.80 -3.19
CA LYS A 56 -17.07 14.86 -2.78
C LYS A 56 -16.43 13.59 -2.17
N ASP A 57 -15.90 13.68 -0.96
CA ASP A 57 -15.22 12.57 -0.25
C ASP A 57 -16.23 11.56 0.32
N PHE A 58 -17.10 10.99 -0.54
CA PHE A 58 -18.11 10.04 -0.10
C PHE A 58 -17.52 8.71 0.45
N LYS A 59 -16.30 8.34 0.10
CA LYS A 59 -15.56 7.22 0.71
C LYS A 59 -14.83 7.59 2.00
N LYS A 60 -14.82 8.88 2.36
CA LYS A 60 -14.15 9.45 3.55
C LYS A 60 -12.65 9.14 3.66
N ARG A 61 -11.98 8.82 2.56
CA ARG A 61 -10.54 8.52 2.56
C ARG A 61 -9.72 9.74 2.98
N VAL A 62 -9.96 10.88 2.33
CA VAL A 62 -9.21 12.12 2.61
C VAL A 62 -9.53 12.64 4.00
N ALA A 63 -10.79 12.56 4.46
CA ALA A 63 -11.16 12.93 5.81
C ALA A 63 -10.43 12.06 6.85
N ASN A 64 -10.45 10.74 6.71
CA ASN A 64 -9.75 9.82 7.60
C ASN A 64 -8.23 10.03 7.56
N ALA A 65 -7.65 10.21 6.38
CA ALA A 65 -6.22 10.48 6.22
C ALA A 65 -5.82 11.81 6.86
N SER A 66 -6.66 12.84 6.77
CA SER A 66 -6.42 14.14 7.40
C SER A 66 -6.40 14.04 8.93
N VAL A 67 -7.29 13.25 9.54
CA VAL A 67 -7.24 12.96 10.99
C VAL A 67 -5.94 12.25 11.36
N GLN A 68 -5.55 11.23 10.60
CA GLN A 68 -4.30 10.50 10.85
C GLN A 68 -3.07 11.39 10.63
N PHE A 69 -3.10 12.24 9.60
CA PHE A 69 -2.05 13.22 9.35
C PHE A 69 -1.83 14.14 10.55
N LEU A 70 -2.89 14.75 11.09
CA LEU A 70 -2.78 15.63 12.27
C LEU A 70 -2.27 14.91 13.51
N ARG A 71 -2.72 13.66 13.75
CA ARG A 71 -2.21 12.83 14.84
C ARG A 71 -0.72 12.53 14.68
N ARG A 72 -0.30 12.14 13.46
CA ARG A 72 1.11 11.87 13.16
C ARG A 72 1.95 13.14 13.24
N LEU A 73 1.42 14.28 12.81
CA LEU A 73 2.06 15.58 12.93
C LEU A 73 2.25 15.96 14.43
N ALA A 74 1.20 15.86 15.24
CA ALA A 74 1.27 16.09 16.67
C ALA A 74 2.28 15.18 17.37
N ASN A 75 2.27 13.88 17.06
CA ASN A 75 3.22 12.90 17.61
C ASN A 75 4.68 13.20 17.21
N ARG A 76 4.89 13.70 16.00
CA ARG A 76 6.23 14.02 15.48
C ARG A 76 6.80 15.33 16.05
N THR A 77 5.93 16.30 16.32
CA THR A 77 6.35 17.65 16.73
C THR A 77 6.16 17.93 18.22
N GLY A 78 5.35 17.14 18.91
CA GLY A 78 4.90 17.45 20.28
C GLY A 78 3.94 18.63 20.36
N VAL A 79 3.55 19.25 19.25
CA VAL A 79 2.57 20.33 19.20
C VAL A 79 1.18 19.76 19.41
N PHE A 80 0.43 20.30 20.37
CA PHE A 80 -0.96 19.92 20.57
C PHE A 80 -1.83 20.52 19.46
N ILE A 81 -2.28 19.65 18.55
CA ILE A 81 -3.15 20.02 17.44
C ILE A 81 -4.51 19.39 17.69
N ASP A 82 -5.55 20.20 17.78
CA ASP A 82 -6.92 19.69 17.88
C ASP A 82 -7.30 18.99 16.56
N ALA A 83 -7.51 17.68 16.64
CA ALA A 83 -7.91 16.87 15.49
C ALA A 83 -9.41 16.99 15.17
N GLY A 84 -10.13 17.94 15.77
CA GLY A 84 -11.54 18.22 15.49
C GLY A 84 -11.76 18.67 14.04
N PHE A 85 -12.72 18.09 13.36
CA PHE A 85 -12.86 18.18 11.92
C PHE A 85 -14.24 18.41 11.40
N PRO A 86 -14.34 18.82 10.12
CA PRO A 86 -13.52 19.78 9.39
C PRO A 86 -13.97 21.21 9.67
N ILE A 87 -13.04 22.15 9.66
CA ILE A 87 -13.40 23.56 9.73
C ILE A 87 -13.91 24.08 8.38
N LYS A 88 -14.58 25.23 8.40
CA LYS A 88 -15.03 25.88 7.16
C LYS A 88 -13.83 26.23 6.27
N GLN A 89 -13.93 25.91 4.97
CA GLN A 89 -12.88 26.00 3.96
C GLN A 89 -12.14 27.32 3.92
N GLU A 90 -12.82 28.44 4.17
CA GLU A 90 -12.26 29.80 4.08
C GLU A 90 -11.18 30.10 5.13
N LYS A 91 -11.20 29.41 6.27
CA LYS A 91 -10.31 29.69 7.41
C LYS A 91 -9.22 28.64 7.62
N ALA A 92 -9.17 27.55 6.81
CA ALA A 92 -8.18 26.53 7.01
C ALA A 92 -6.79 26.94 6.51
N SER A 93 -5.76 26.63 7.31
CA SER A 93 -4.37 26.84 6.93
C SER A 93 -3.88 25.80 5.90
N ILE A 94 -4.38 24.56 5.97
CA ILE A 94 -4.13 23.50 4.99
C ILE A 94 -5.43 23.26 4.21
N LYS A 95 -5.37 23.40 2.90
CA LYS A 95 -6.51 23.20 1.99
C LYS A 95 -6.23 22.04 1.05
N ILE A 96 -7.12 21.05 1.06
CA ILE A 96 -7.05 19.88 0.20
C ILE A 96 -8.20 19.93 -0.78
N SER A 97 -7.91 19.80 -2.07
CA SER A 97 -8.93 19.74 -3.12
C SER A 97 -8.67 18.59 -4.07
N PHE A 98 -9.74 17.90 -4.49
CA PHE A 98 -9.69 16.85 -5.50
C PHE A 98 -11.02 16.78 -6.25
N ASP A 99 -10.99 16.28 -7.49
CA ASP A 99 -12.12 16.29 -8.40
C ASP A 99 -13.00 15.04 -8.26
N THR A 100 -12.37 13.86 -8.13
CA THR A 100 -13.06 12.57 -8.16
C THR A 100 -12.57 11.62 -7.07
N VAL A 101 -13.37 10.57 -6.80
CA VAL A 101 -13.03 9.48 -5.89
C VAL A 101 -12.67 8.24 -6.69
N SER A 102 -11.47 7.71 -6.48
CA SER A 102 -10.96 6.52 -7.16
C SER A 102 -11.60 5.22 -6.69
N ASN A 103 -11.79 4.27 -7.61
CA ASN A 103 -12.15 2.89 -7.31
C ASN A 103 -10.96 2.00 -6.94
N LEU A 104 -9.74 2.52 -6.99
CA LEU A 104 -8.49 1.80 -6.75
C LEU A 104 -8.24 0.70 -7.78
N THR A 105 -8.05 1.09 -9.02
CA THR A 105 -7.55 0.23 -10.10
C THR A 105 -6.08 0.52 -10.37
N ILE A 106 -5.45 -0.25 -11.23
CA ILE A 106 -4.07 0.01 -11.67
C ILE A 106 -3.95 1.38 -12.37
N GLU A 107 -5.03 1.87 -12.97
CA GLU A 107 -5.10 3.14 -13.70
C GLU A 107 -5.46 4.33 -12.82
N SER A 108 -5.60 4.13 -11.51
CA SER A 108 -5.95 5.21 -10.58
C SER A 108 -4.93 6.36 -10.67
N ASP A 109 -5.41 7.56 -10.96
CA ASP A 109 -4.55 8.75 -11.02
C ASP A 109 -4.11 9.14 -9.61
N GLU A 110 -2.81 9.09 -9.37
CA GLU A 110 -2.17 9.46 -8.09
C GLU A 110 -1.45 10.81 -8.18
N THR A 111 -1.69 11.58 -9.26
CA THR A 111 -1.06 12.89 -9.48
C THR A 111 -1.53 13.91 -8.45
N TYR A 112 -0.61 14.71 -7.94
CA TYR A 112 -0.92 15.83 -7.06
C TYR A 112 0.03 17.01 -7.27
N SER A 113 -0.39 18.17 -6.81
CA SER A 113 0.46 19.32 -6.55
C SER A 113 0.37 19.72 -5.07
N LEU A 114 1.50 20.12 -4.51
CA LEU A 114 1.63 20.61 -3.14
C LEU A 114 2.35 21.94 -3.18
N GLU A 115 1.74 22.97 -2.60
CA GLU A 115 2.35 24.29 -2.44
C GLU A 115 2.34 24.65 -0.95
N VAL A 116 3.53 24.90 -0.39
CA VAL A 116 3.72 25.36 1.00
C VAL A 116 4.19 26.81 0.95
N LYS A 117 3.45 27.70 1.59
CA LYS A 117 3.76 29.12 1.76
C LYS A 117 3.61 29.50 3.23
N GLU A 118 4.17 30.64 3.63
CA GLU A 118 4.19 31.12 5.02
C GLU A 118 2.84 30.99 5.75
N ASN A 119 1.72 31.28 5.10
CA ASN A 119 0.40 31.33 5.73
C ASN A 119 -0.59 30.29 5.17
N SER A 120 -0.16 29.42 4.28
CA SER A 120 -1.06 28.45 3.65
C SER A 120 -0.34 27.25 3.06
N VAL A 121 -0.99 26.10 3.16
CA VAL A 121 -0.61 24.89 2.44
C VAL A 121 -1.76 24.50 1.51
N LEU A 122 -1.45 24.20 0.27
CA LEU A 122 -2.43 23.82 -0.73
C LEU A 122 -2.06 22.48 -1.37
N ILE A 123 -2.94 21.48 -1.25
CA ILE A 123 -2.85 20.18 -1.94
C ILE A 123 -3.97 20.13 -2.97
N LYS A 124 -3.61 19.91 -4.22
CA LYS A 124 -4.57 19.70 -5.32
C LYS A 124 -4.28 18.36 -6.01
N ALA A 125 -5.31 17.59 -6.28
CA ALA A 125 -5.21 16.31 -6.97
C ALA A 125 -6.41 16.09 -7.89
N LYS A 126 -6.28 15.17 -8.85
CA LYS A 126 -7.43 14.73 -9.64
C LYS A 126 -8.31 13.77 -8.86
N THR A 127 -7.71 12.94 -8.01
CA THR A 127 -8.41 11.93 -7.23
C THR A 127 -8.15 12.08 -5.73
N ASP A 128 -9.02 11.47 -4.93
CA ASP A 128 -8.82 11.30 -3.49
C ASP A 128 -7.49 10.61 -3.16
N VAL A 129 -7.05 9.66 -3.99
CA VAL A 129 -5.77 8.94 -3.79
C VAL A 129 -4.58 9.86 -4.03
N GLY A 130 -4.61 10.69 -5.07
CA GLY A 130 -3.58 11.72 -5.28
C GLY A 130 -3.47 12.67 -4.07
N ALA A 131 -4.61 13.05 -3.47
CA ALA A 131 -4.63 13.86 -2.26
C ALA A 131 -3.97 13.14 -1.06
N LEU A 132 -4.16 11.81 -0.90
CA LEU A 132 -3.43 11.02 0.10
C LEU A 132 -1.91 11.09 -0.10
N ARG A 133 -1.43 10.97 -1.35
CA ARG A 133 0.01 11.06 -1.66
C ARG A 133 0.58 12.43 -1.33
N GLY A 134 -0.20 13.49 -1.58
CA GLY A 134 0.16 14.86 -1.21
C GLY A 134 0.30 15.06 0.32
N LEU A 135 -0.61 14.47 1.11
CA LEU A 135 -0.54 14.50 2.57
C LEU A 135 0.71 13.78 3.11
N GLU A 136 1.06 12.62 2.54
CA GLU A 136 2.28 11.89 2.95
C GLU A 136 3.54 12.70 2.62
N THR A 137 3.60 13.37 1.47
CA THR A 137 4.71 14.28 1.14
C THR A 137 4.78 15.46 2.10
N LEU A 138 3.65 16.09 2.42
CA LEU A 138 3.62 17.18 3.37
C LEU A 138 4.16 16.77 4.74
N LEU A 139 3.81 15.58 5.21
CA LEU A 139 4.32 15.08 6.49
C LEU A 139 5.84 14.84 6.46
N GLN A 140 6.40 14.44 5.32
CA GLN A 140 7.85 14.27 5.17
C GLN A 140 8.61 15.62 5.18
N LEU A 141 7.95 16.72 4.80
CA LEU A 141 8.52 18.08 4.79
C LEU A 141 8.61 18.76 6.17
N VAL A 142 8.22 18.07 7.25
CA VAL A 142 8.36 18.59 8.62
C VAL A 142 9.83 18.73 8.98
N ASN A 143 10.22 19.93 9.36
CA ASN A 143 11.55 20.28 9.83
C ASN A 143 11.45 21.13 11.11
N PHE A 144 12.59 21.43 11.74
CA PHE A 144 12.62 22.25 12.94
C PHE A 144 13.87 23.16 12.98
N ASN A 145 13.74 24.28 13.68
CA ASN A 145 14.84 25.18 13.99
C ASN A 145 14.60 25.80 15.39
N GLN A 146 15.41 26.77 15.77
CA GLN A 146 15.29 27.46 17.06
C GLN A 146 13.92 28.16 17.31
N ASN A 147 13.14 28.42 16.24
CA ASN A 147 11.80 29.03 16.30
C ASN A 147 10.66 28.00 16.34
N GLY A 148 10.99 26.69 16.34
CA GLY A 148 10.03 25.59 16.39
C GLY A 148 9.92 24.80 15.11
N TYR A 149 8.81 24.06 14.96
CA TYR A 149 8.55 23.19 13.81
C TYR A 149 7.91 23.96 12.66
N TYR A 150 8.23 23.53 11.44
CA TYR A 150 7.68 24.10 10.22
C TYR A 150 7.63 23.07 9.09
N PHE A 151 6.78 23.31 8.09
CA PHE A 151 6.91 22.68 6.79
C PHE A 151 7.81 23.54 5.91
N GLU A 152 8.72 22.89 5.20
CA GLU A 152 9.59 23.58 4.23
C GLU A 152 8.78 24.28 3.14
N GLY A 153 9.18 25.50 2.80
CA GLY A 153 8.56 26.29 1.74
C GLY A 153 8.92 25.79 0.36
N VAL A 154 8.00 25.04 -0.27
CA VAL A 154 8.22 24.38 -1.57
C VAL A 154 6.98 24.42 -2.44
N ALA A 155 7.19 24.25 -3.74
CA ALA A 155 6.18 23.88 -4.72
C ALA A 155 6.55 22.55 -5.37
N ILE A 156 5.71 21.55 -5.23
CA ILE A 156 5.91 20.19 -5.73
C ILE A 156 4.82 19.85 -6.75
N LYS A 157 5.21 19.20 -7.85
CA LYS A 157 4.32 18.47 -8.74
C LYS A 157 4.82 17.05 -8.85
N ASP A 158 3.94 16.09 -8.60
CA ASP A 158 4.34 14.69 -8.53
C ASP A 158 3.28 13.77 -9.15
N SER A 159 3.78 12.70 -9.73
CA SER A 159 3.01 11.55 -10.19
C SER A 159 3.91 10.31 -10.13
N PRO A 160 3.38 9.13 -9.87
CA PRO A 160 4.20 7.94 -9.78
C PRO A 160 4.84 7.60 -11.14
N ARG A 161 6.14 7.25 -11.13
CA ARG A 161 6.84 6.74 -12.30
C ARG A 161 6.44 5.29 -12.61
N PHE A 162 6.11 4.51 -11.57
CA PHE A 162 5.62 3.14 -11.69
C PHE A 162 4.20 3.07 -11.15
N VAL A 163 3.29 2.53 -11.94
CA VAL A 163 1.87 2.36 -11.56
C VAL A 163 1.67 1.24 -10.53
N TRP A 164 2.58 0.26 -10.49
CA TRP A 164 2.58 -0.85 -9.53
C TRP A 164 3.77 -0.74 -8.59
N ARG A 165 3.52 -0.47 -7.31
CA ARG A 165 4.53 -0.33 -6.26
C ARG A 165 4.10 -1.19 -5.09
N GLY A 166 4.53 -2.45 -5.11
CA GLY A 166 4.05 -3.49 -4.20
C GLY A 166 5.02 -3.84 -3.07
N LEU A 167 4.44 -4.39 -2.02
CA LEU A 167 5.11 -5.18 -0.99
C LEU A 167 4.36 -6.49 -0.87
N MET A 168 5.06 -7.61 -0.95
CA MET A 168 4.51 -8.93 -0.65
C MET A 168 4.80 -9.29 0.81
N ILE A 169 3.79 -9.83 1.50
CA ILE A 169 3.94 -10.44 2.82
C ILE A 169 3.47 -11.88 2.73
N ASP A 170 4.39 -12.78 3.01
CA ASP A 170 4.12 -14.20 3.11
C ASP A 170 3.57 -14.52 4.51
N ALA A 171 2.26 -14.67 4.59
CA ALA A 171 1.56 -15.06 5.81
C ALA A 171 1.42 -16.59 5.93
N ALA A 172 1.68 -17.32 4.85
CA ALA A 172 1.58 -18.77 4.84
C ALA A 172 2.76 -19.43 5.57
N ARG A 173 4.01 -19.05 5.21
CA ARG A 173 5.21 -19.54 5.88
C ARG A 173 5.33 -18.98 7.30
N HIS A 174 4.90 -17.73 7.51
CA HIS A 174 4.92 -17.10 8.83
C HIS A 174 3.67 -16.23 9.05
N PHE A 175 2.73 -16.72 9.85
CA PHE A 175 1.48 -16.02 10.11
C PHE A 175 1.69 -14.64 10.72
N GLN A 176 1.03 -13.62 10.17
CA GLN A 176 1.12 -12.24 10.61
C GLN A 176 -0.19 -11.79 11.27
N PRO A 177 -0.18 -11.40 12.54
CA PRO A 177 -1.39 -10.88 13.20
C PRO A 177 -1.94 -9.63 12.51
N MET A 178 -3.25 -9.38 12.62
CA MET A 178 -3.94 -8.22 12.05
C MET A 178 -3.27 -6.88 12.35
N SER A 179 -2.75 -6.72 13.57
CA SER A 179 -2.04 -5.49 13.99
C SER A 179 -0.73 -5.28 13.23
N VAL A 180 -0.03 -6.36 12.89
CA VAL A 180 1.21 -6.33 12.10
C VAL A 180 0.90 -5.97 10.65
N LEU A 181 -0.14 -6.58 10.05
CA LEU A 181 -0.58 -6.22 8.69
C LEU A 181 -0.95 -4.74 8.60
N LYS A 182 -1.75 -4.21 9.53
CA LYS A 182 -2.11 -2.78 9.56
C LYS A 182 -0.91 -1.86 9.73
N ARG A 183 0.08 -2.25 10.55
CA ARG A 183 1.32 -1.50 10.72
C ARG A 183 2.13 -1.45 9.41
N ASN A 184 2.23 -2.59 8.69
CA ASN A 184 2.88 -2.62 7.38
C ASN A 184 2.13 -1.79 6.34
N LEU A 185 0.80 -1.84 6.30
CA LEU A 185 -0.01 -1.00 5.41
C LEU A 185 0.21 0.51 5.68
N ASN A 186 0.32 0.92 6.95
CA ASN A 186 0.67 2.30 7.29
C ASN A 186 2.08 2.67 6.82
N ALA A 187 3.06 1.78 6.97
CA ALA A 187 4.41 1.99 6.46
C ALA A 187 4.44 2.09 4.93
N MET A 188 3.71 1.21 4.23
CA MET A 188 3.52 1.26 2.78
C MET A 188 2.95 2.61 2.33
N ALA A 189 1.87 3.08 2.99
CA ALA A 189 1.27 4.37 2.69
C ALA A 189 2.26 5.52 2.85
N SER A 190 3.09 5.50 3.90
CA SER A 190 4.05 6.57 4.19
C SER A 190 5.12 6.77 3.11
N VAL A 191 5.41 5.73 2.33
CA VAL A 191 6.34 5.74 1.19
C VAL A 191 5.61 5.53 -0.15
N LYS A 192 4.29 5.74 -0.16
CA LYS A 192 3.43 5.73 -1.36
C LYS A 192 3.41 4.40 -2.12
N LEU A 193 3.66 3.25 -1.46
CA LEU A 193 3.35 1.94 -2.04
C LEU A 193 1.83 1.79 -2.17
N ASN A 194 1.38 1.16 -3.26
CA ASN A 194 -0.04 1.10 -3.61
C ASN A 194 -0.60 -0.30 -3.83
N VAL A 195 0.23 -1.33 -3.70
CA VAL A 195 -0.18 -2.73 -3.85
C VAL A 195 0.34 -3.55 -2.68
N PHE A 196 -0.57 -4.14 -1.92
CA PHE A 196 -0.28 -5.15 -0.92
C PHE A 196 -0.54 -6.53 -1.52
N HIS A 197 0.53 -7.25 -1.83
CA HIS A 197 0.48 -8.64 -2.28
C HIS A 197 0.46 -9.53 -1.04
N TRP A 198 -0.63 -10.23 -0.82
CA TRP A 198 -0.86 -11.02 0.37
C TRP A 198 -0.82 -12.51 0.04
N HIS A 199 0.33 -13.14 0.30
CA HIS A 199 0.54 -14.57 0.09
C HIS A 199 -0.08 -15.36 1.23
N LEU A 200 -1.17 -16.07 0.94
CA LEU A 200 -2.09 -16.60 1.93
C LEU A 200 -2.06 -18.12 2.05
N THR A 201 -1.51 -18.83 1.05
CA THR A 201 -1.47 -20.29 1.06
C THR A 201 -0.14 -20.82 0.55
N ASP A 202 0.38 -21.84 1.23
CA ASP A 202 1.61 -22.52 0.88
C ASP A 202 1.70 -23.87 1.62
N ASP A 203 2.79 -24.61 1.48
CA ASP A 203 3.03 -25.90 2.13
C ASP A 203 2.94 -25.83 3.67
N GLN A 204 3.24 -24.64 4.27
CA GLN A 204 3.26 -24.42 5.71
C GLN A 204 1.92 -23.95 6.27
N GLY A 205 0.96 -23.63 5.41
CA GLY A 205 -0.36 -23.28 5.93
C GLY A 205 -1.31 -22.64 4.93
N PHE A 206 -2.58 -22.91 5.14
CA PHE A 206 -3.71 -22.26 4.50
C PHE A 206 -4.31 -21.22 5.45
N ARG A 207 -4.23 -19.93 5.11
CA ARG A 207 -4.44 -18.83 6.07
C ARG A 207 -5.77 -18.09 5.93
N VAL A 208 -6.73 -18.60 5.17
CA VAL A 208 -8.05 -17.98 5.00
C VAL A 208 -9.15 -18.95 5.38
N GLU A 209 -10.15 -18.46 6.14
CA GLU A 209 -11.35 -19.24 6.42
C GLU A 209 -12.10 -19.59 5.14
N SER A 210 -12.36 -20.87 4.93
CA SER A 210 -13.29 -21.36 3.91
C SER A 210 -14.50 -22.03 4.59
N LYS A 211 -15.69 -21.60 4.23
CA LYS A 211 -16.95 -22.19 4.69
C LYS A 211 -17.33 -23.42 3.86
N VAL A 212 -16.93 -23.42 2.59
CA VAL A 212 -17.16 -24.56 1.67
C VAL A 212 -16.21 -25.70 2.00
N TYR A 213 -14.97 -25.37 2.40
CA TYR A 213 -13.93 -26.36 2.72
C TYR A 213 -13.37 -26.17 4.14
N PRO A 214 -14.16 -26.41 5.20
CA PRO A 214 -13.78 -26.08 6.58
C PRO A 214 -12.54 -26.83 7.08
N LYS A 215 -12.21 -28.00 6.54
CA LYS A 215 -10.99 -28.72 6.90
C LYS A 215 -9.71 -27.92 6.60
N LEU A 216 -9.75 -26.92 5.70
CA LEU A 216 -8.60 -26.06 5.40
C LEU A 216 -8.12 -25.30 6.64
N GLN A 217 -9.04 -24.66 7.38
CA GLN A 217 -8.66 -24.00 8.62
C GLN A 217 -8.52 -24.96 9.79
N GLU A 218 -9.24 -26.07 9.80
CA GLU A 218 -9.19 -27.07 10.90
C GLU A 218 -7.89 -27.87 10.91
N LYS A 219 -7.38 -28.27 9.71
CA LYS A 219 -6.27 -29.19 9.56
C LYS A 219 -5.02 -28.58 8.94
N ALA A 220 -5.18 -27.51 8.17
CA ALA A 220 -4.12 -26.95 7.32
C ALA A 220 -3.65 -25.57 7.78
N SER A 221 -4.03 -25.09 8.97
CA SER A 221 -3.68 -23.76 9.46
C SER A 221 -2.97 -23.70 10.78
N ASP A 222 -2.96 -24.79 11.56
CA ASP A 222 -2.56 -24.80 13.00
C ASP A 222 -3.38 -23.81 13.85
N GLY A 223 -4.61 -23.50 13.45
CA GLY A 223 -5.44 -22.48 14.09
C GLY A 223 -5.03 -21.04 13.80
N LEU A 224 -4.03 -20.85 12.91
CA LEU A 224 -3.51 -19.54 12.50
C LEU A 224 -4.05 -19.19 11.10
N PHE A 225 -5.20 -18.56 11.06
CA PHE A 225 -5.86 -18.14 9.82
C PHE A 225 -6.62 -16.83 10.04
N TYR A 226 -6.99 -16.16 8.96
CA TYR A 226 -7.85 -14.99 8.96
C TYR A 226 -9.29 -15.41 8.68
N THR A 227 -10.23 -14.97 9.49
CA THR A 227 -11.65 -15.10 9.14
C THR A 227 -11.98 -14.24 7.93
N GLN A 228 -13.07 -14.56 7.22
CA GLN A 228 -13.50 -13.75 6.07
C GLN A 228 -13.77 -12.29 6.46
N GLU A 229 -14.26 -12.05 7.68
CA GLU A 229 -14.46 -10.71 8.23
C GLU A 229 -13.13 -10.00 8.45
N GLN A 230 -12.09 -10.68 8.93
CA GLN A 230 -10.75 -10.12 9.08
C GLN A 230 -10.11 -9.80 7.72
N VAL A 231 -10.33 -10.66 6.71
CA VAL A 231 -9.90 -10.37 5.33
C VAL A 231 -10.55 -9.08 4.82
N LYS A 232 -11.88 -8.97 4.93
CA LYS A 232 -12.63 -7.76 4.56
C LYS A 232 -12.14 -6.51 5.32
N GLU A 233 -11.80 -6.68 6.60
CA GLU A 233 -11.27 -5.58 7.42
C GLU A 233 -9.92 -5.08 6.89
N ILE A 234 -8.98 -5.97 6.54
CA ILE A 234 -7.68 -5.61 5.95
C ILE A 234 -7.87 -4.95 4.59
N VAL A 235 -8.70 -5.51 3.73
CA VAL A 235 -9.03 -4.94 2.41
C VAL A 235 -9.59 -3.52 2.56
N LYS A 236 -10.52 -3.32 3.48
CA LYS A 236 -11.10 -2.00 3.77
C LYS A 236 -10.06 -1.04 4.35
N TYR A 237 -9.22 -1.52 5.26
CA TYR A 237 -8.15 -0.72 5.85
C TYR A 237 -7.16 -0.24 4.79
N ALA A 238 -6.68 -1.15 3.94
CA ALA A 238 -5.80 -0.84 2.81
C ALA A 238 -6.45 0.16 1.84
N SER A 239 -7.73 -0.06 1.50
CA SER A 239 -8.50 0.85 0.64
C SER A 239 -8.57 2.28 1.19
N ASN A 240 -8.68 2.46 2.51
CA ASN A 240 -8.67 3.78 3.14
C ASN A 240 -7.31 4.48 3.01
N LEU A 241 -6.23 3.72 2.83
CA LEU A 241 -4.86 4.21 2.60
C LEU A 241 -4.52 4.37 1.10
N GLY A 242 -5.47 4.09 0.21
CA GLY A 242 -5.22 4.10 -1.23
C GLY A 242 -4.33 2.94 -1.68
N ILE A 243 -4.41 1.79 -1.01
CA ILE A 243 -3.64 0.57 -1.29
C ILE A 243 -4.62 -0.51 -1.76
N ARG A 244 -4.27 -1.15 -2.88
CA ARG A 244 -4.94 -2.32 -3.43
C ARG A 244 -4.44 -3.58 -2.73
N VAL A 245 -5.30 -4.58 -2.56
CA VAL A 245 -4.91 -5.88 -1.98
C VAL A 245 -5.04 -6.96 -3.03
N ILE A 246 -3.92 -7.57 -3.39
CA ILE A 246 -3.85 -8.70 -4.32
C ILE A 246 -3.58 -9.95 -3.50
N PRO A 247 -4.53 -10.89 -3.37
CA PRO A 247 -4.29 -12.15 -2.69
C PRO A 247 -3.50 -13.09 -3.57
N GLU A 248 -2.73 -13.98 -2.95
CA GLU A 248 -2.13 -15.12 -3.62
C GLU A 248 -2.54 -16.42 -2.96
N PHE A 249 -2.99 -17.35 -3.78
CA PHE A 249 -3.32 -18.72 -3.43
C PHE A 249 -2.50 -19.62 -4.35
N ASP A 250 -1.39 -20.12 -3.86
CA ASP A 250 -0.43 -20.85 -4.69
C ASP A 250 -0.91 -22.26 -4.99
N VAL A 251 -1.01 -22.56 -6.26
CA VAL A 251 -1.44 -23.84 -6.82
C VAL A 251 -0.84 -24.05 -8.23
N PRO A 252 -0.61 -25.28 -8.70
CA PRO A 252 -0.84 -26.58 -8.07
C PRO A 252 0.28 -27.05 -7.16
N GLY A 253 1.48 -26.47 -7.24
CA GLY A 253 2.58 -26.64 -6.30
C GLY A 253 2.25 -26.00 -4.95
N HIS A 254 3.17 -26.06 -3.99
CA HIS A 254 3.03 -25.44 -2.66
C HIS A 254 1.69 -25.76 -1.98
N SER A 255 1.19 -26.98 -2.20
CA SER A 255 -0.16 -27.42 -1.81
C SER A 255 -0.19 -28.42 -0.67
N THR A 256 0.94 -28.67 0.01
CA THR A 256 1.00 -29.68 1.09
C THR A 256 -0.01 -29.38 2.22
N ALA A 257 -0.25 -28.11 2.55
CA ALA A 257 -1.27 -27.73 3.51
C ALA A 257 -2.69 -28.11 3.01
N ILE A 258 -3.00 -27.83 1.74
CA ILE A 258 -4.27 -28.23 1.12
C ILE A 258 -4.44 -29.74 1.18
N LEU A 259 -3.39 -30.47 0.80
CA LEU A 259 -3.39 -31.94 0.78
C LEU A 259 -3.46 -32.57 2.18
N THR A 260 -2.99 -31.87 3.21
CA THR A 260 -3.20 -32.29 4.61
C THR A 260 -4.67 -32.29 4.97
N ALA A 261 -5.45 -31.36 4.43
CA ALA A 261 -6.90 -31.28 4.64
C ALA A 261 -7.71 -32.20 3.71
N TYR A 262 -7.26 -32.34 2.45
CA TYR A 262 -7.95 -33.04 1.37
C TYR A 262 -6.94 -33.91 0.58
N PRO A 263 -6.45 -35.03 1.18
CA PRO A 263 -5.41 -35.87 0.59
C PRO A 263 -5.83 -36.54 -0.74
N GLU A 264 -7.13 -36.68 -0.98
CA GLU A 264 -7.70 -37.20 -2.22
C GLU A 264 -7.43 -36.33 -3.45
N LEU A 265 -7.00 -35.07 -3.25
CA LEU A 265 -6.62 -34.16 -4.35
C LEU A 265 -5.16 -34.33 -4.80
N GLY A 266 -4.36 -35.11 -4.08
CA GLY A 266 -2.95 -35.32 -4.39
C GLY A 266 -2.72 -36.34 -5.49
N SER A 267 -1.56 -36.30 -6.12
CA SER A 267 -1.17 -37.20 -7.20
C SER A 267 -0.77 -38.61 -6.72
N LYS A 268 -0.40 -38.74 -5.44
CA LYS A 268 0.09 -40.00 -4.84
C LYS A 268 -1.01 -40.66 -4.04
N GLU A 269 -1.49 -41.78 -4.56
CA GLU A 269 -2.52 -42.61 -3.91
C GLU A 269 -2.05 -43.09 -2.53
N GLY A 270 -2.91 -42.95 -1.54
CA GLY A 270 -2.66 -43.39 -0.14
C GLY A 270 -1.57 -42.60 0.60
N ALA A 271 -1.13 -41.48 0.06
CA ALA A 271 -0.17 -40.63 0.74
C ALA A 271 -0.80 -39.99 2.02
N ASN A 272 0.02 -39.88 3.05
CA ASN A 272 -0.33 -39.16 4.28
C ASN A 272 0.46 -37.86 4.31
N TYR A 273 -0.24 -36.75 4.08
CA TYR A 273 0.35 -35.42 4.04
C TYR A 273 0.29 -34.77 5.43
N ALA A 274 1.28 -33.97 5.75
CA ALA A 274 1.34 -33.15 6.94
C ALA A 274 1.89 -31.77 6.58
N ILE A 275 1.41 -30.74 7.26
CA ILE A 275 1.89 -29.37 7.07
C ILE A 275 3.40 -29.32 7.22
N GLU A 276 4.09 -28.69 6.27
CA GLU A 276 5.52 -28.52 6.31
C GLU A 276 5.94 -27.52 7.42
N ARG A 277 7.11 -27.80 8.01
CA ARG A 277 7.64 -26.98 9.13
C ARG A 277 8.91 -26.22 8.77
N PHE A 278 9.42 -26.46 7.59
CA PHE A 278 10.64 -25.83 7.08
C PHE A 278 10.32 -25.07 5.80
N SER A 279 11.16 -24.12 5.44
CA SER A 279 11.14 -23.52 4.11
C SER A 279 11.81 -24.46 3.10
N GLY A 280 11.28 -24.56 1.90
CA GLY A 280 11.82 -25.42 0.84
C GLY A 280 10.82 -25.61 -0.28
N ILE A 281 11.22 -26.40 -1.26
CA ILE A 281 10.39 -26.88 -2.37
C ILE A 281 10.00 -28.32 -2.05
N PHE A 282 8.72 -28.60 -1.99
CA PHE A 282 8.20 -29.91 -1.65
C PHE A 282 7.49 -30.54 -2.85
N ASP A 283 7.59 -31.87 -2.97
CA ASP A 283 7.09 -32.61 -4.11
C ASP A 283 5.55 -32.65 -4.27
N PRO A 284 4.73 -32.69 -3.20
CA PRO A 284 3.29 -32.88 -3.38
C PRO A 284 2.65 -31.72 -4.13
N THR A 285 1.92 -32.07 -5.19
CA THR A 285 1.10 -31.10 -5.94
C THR A 285 -0.35 -31.56 -6.00
N LEU A 286 -1.27 -30.62 -6.28
CA LEU A 286 -2.63 -30.99 -6.66
C LEU A 286 -2.60 -31.79 -7.96
N ASN A 287 -3.37 -32.88 -8.03
CA ASN A 287 -3.42 -33.76 -9.19
C ASN A 287 -4.20 -33.12 -10.35
N PRO A 288 -3.55 -32.71 -11.44
CA PRO A 288 -4.23 -32.09 -12.57
C PRO A 288 -4.99 -33.09 -13.45
N SER A 289 -4.85 -34.42 -13.21
CA SER A 289 -5.49 -35.45 -14.00
C SER A 289 -6.90 -35.81 -13.53
N ILE A 290 -7.33 -35.29 -12.38
CA ILE A 290 -8.65 -35.61 -11.81
C ILE A 290 -9.57 -34.41 -11.79
N GLU A 291 -10.84 -34.60 -12.14
CA GLU A 291 -11.86 -33.56 -12.16
C GLU A 291 -12.14 -32.96 -10.77
N ALA A 292 -11.93 -33.75 -9.72
CA ALA A 292 -12.09 -33.32 -8.34
C ALA A 292 -11.22 -32.10 -7.98
N THR A 293 -10.01 -32.02 -8.53
CA THR A 293 -9.12 -30.86 -8.34
C THR A 293 -9.72 -29.57 -8.91
N TYR A 294 -10.27 -29.63 -10.11
CA TYR A 294 -10.89 -28.46 -10.75
C TYR A 294 -12.17 -28.04 -10.02
N THR A 295 -12.99 -29.00 -9.64
CA THR A 295 -14.20 -28.73 -8.82
C THR A 295 -13.85 -28.11 -7.48
N PHE A 296 -12.78 -28.59 -6.82
CA PHE A 296 -12.28 -27.99 -5.57
C PHE A 296 -11.85 -26.55 -5.78
N LEU A 297 -11.02 -26.26 -6.78
CA LEU A 297 -10.52 -24.92 -7.06
C LEU A 297 -11.64 -23.97 -7.49
N GLU A 298 -12.58 -24.43 -8.32
CA GLU A 298 -13.74 -23.62 -8.74
C GLU A 298 -14.59 -23.19 -7.53
N ASN A 299 -14.94 -24.12 -6.67
CA ASN A 299 -15.73 -23.84 -5.48
C ASN A 299 -14.97 -22.93 -4.50
N LEU A 300 -13.67 -23.19 -4.27
CA LEU A 300 -12.83 -22.38 -3.40
C LEU A 300 -12.72 -20.95 -3.93
N PHE A 301 -12.39 -20.74 -5.18
CA PHE A 301 -12.25 -19.42 -5.77
C PHE A 301 -13.58 -18.69 -5.90
N THR A 302 -14.68 -19.40 -6.15
CA THR A 302 -16.04 -18.80 -6.12
C THR A 302 -16.37 -18.21 -4.75
N GLU A 303 -15.92 -18.87 -3.67
CA GLU A 303 -16.11 -18.35 -2.31
C GLU A 303 -15.16 -17.19 -1.98
N ILE A 304 -13.89 -17.28 -2.36
CA ILE A 304 -12.82 -16.39 -1.87
C ILE A 304 -12.69 -15.11 -2.70
N THR A 305 -12.83 -15.18 -4.03
CA THR A 305 -12.64 -14.00 -4.89
C THR A 305 -13.51 -12.81 -4.53
N PRO A 306 -14.78 -12.97 -4.08
CA PRO A 306 -15.60 -11.82 -3.65
C PRO A 306 -15.08 -11.07 -2.42
N LEU A 307 -14.14 -11.64 -1.67
CA LEU A 307 -13.51 -10.95 -0.53
C LEU A 307 -12.50 -9.89 -0.97
N PHE A 308 -12.01 -10.00 -2.21
CA PHE A 308 -10.97 -9.16 -2.78
C PHE A 308 -11.50 -8.41 -4.00
N PRO A 309 -11.80 -7.10 -3.89
CA PRO A 309 -12.44 -6.33 -4.96
C PRO A 309 -11.48 -5.90 -6.08
N ASP A 310 -10.23 -6.35 -6.06
CA ASP A 310 -9.23 -6.02 -7.07
C ASP A 310 -9.47 -6.82 -8.37
N GLU A 311 -9.02 -6.28 -9.49
CA GLU A 311 -9.07 -6.92 -10.81
C GLU A 311 -8.08 -8.09 -10.95
N TYR A 312 -7.10 -8.16 -10.05
CA TYR A 312 -6.04 -9.16 -10.07
C TYR A 312 -6.15 -10.12 -8.88
N PHE A 313 -5.94 -11.38 -9.18
CA PHE A 313 -5.84 -12.46 -8.22
C PHE A 313 -4.64 -13.34 -8.62
N HIS A 314 -3.68 -13.53 -7.74
CA HIS A 314 -2.48 -14.30 -8.02
C HIS A 314 -2.69 -15.76 -7.63
N ILE A 315 -2.33 -16.69 -8.52
CA ILE A 315 -2.49 -18.12 -8.30
C ILE A 315 -1.17 -18.87 -8.10
N GLY A 316 -0.05 -18.14 -7.95
CA GLY A 316 1.27 -18.73 -7.83
C GLY A 316 1.69 -19.44 -9.12
N GLY A 317 1.91 -20.74 -9.03
CA GLY A 317 2.26 -21.59 -10.16
C GLY A 317 3.75 -21.85 -10.31
N ASP A 318 4.54 -21.46 -9.31
CA ASP A 318 5.99 -21.66 -9.28
C ASP A 318 6.39 -23.05 -8.75
N GLU A 319 7.65 -23.40 -8.98
CA GLU A 319 8.36 -24.55 -8.43
C GLU A 319 7.64 -25.91 -8.59
N ASN A 320 6.79 -26.04 -9.60
CA ASN A 320 6.06 -27.29 -9.88
C ASN A 320 6.93 -28.23 -10.75
N GLU A 321 7.73 -29.05 -10.09
CA GLU A 321 8.67 -29.96 -10.79
C GLU A 321 8.02 -31.21 -11.41
N GLY A 322 6.76 -31.49 -11.07
CA GLY A 322 6.00 -32.61 -11.65
C GLY A 322 6.55 -34.01 -11.32
N LYS A 323 7.13 -34.20 -10.15
CA LYS A 323 7.69 -35.48 -9.72
C LYS A 323 6.63 -36.44 -9.16
N HIS A 324 5.55 -35.92 -8.61
CA HIS A 324 4.46 -36.72 -8.02
C HIS A 324 3.09 -36.09 -8.25
#